data_50a43dc54fe72e7040b2820f160f294a
#
_entry.id   50a43dc54fe72e7040b2820f160f294a
#
_cell.length_a   1.000
_cell.length_b   1.000
_cell.length_c   1.000
_cell.angle_alpha   90.00
_cell.angle_beta   90.00
_cell.angle_gamma   90.00
#
_symmetry.space_group_name_H-M   'P 1'
#
loop_
_entity.id
_entity.type
_entity.pdbx_description
1 polymer ?
#
loop_
_entity_poly.entity_id
_entity_poly.type
_entity_poly.pdbx_seq_one_letter_code
_entity_poly.pdbx_strand_id
1 'polypeptide(L)'
;ERGRQWSSLTGVTEANRVERVAAALPLLWTRLDALVAQEGLTSAELILFGFSQGAMMTLSSAVTGRAFAAGLAFSGRLAAPVKPPVPGSPRLFITHGLQDTIVPAADGDRAARELTVAGYKVTYGTVAGLGHTIVLPQLEAAVKFIKAG
;
A
#
# COMPACT_ATOMS: atom_id res chain seq x y z
N GLU A 1 -6.49 19.80 -15.21
CA GLU A 1 -7.29 18.95 -14.28
C GLU A 1 -6.55 18.87 -12.94
N ARG A 2 -7.23 19.24 -11.86
CA ARG A 2 -6.68 19.07 -10.51
C ARG A 2 -6.93 17.64 -10.09
N GLY A 3 -5.87 16.81 -10.05
CA GLY A 3 -5.93 15.46 -9.52
C GLY A 3 -6.42 15.44 -8.07
N ARG A 4 -7.00 14.32 -7.63
CA ARG A 4 -7.39 14.09 -6.23
C ARG A 4 -6.23 13.47 -5.48
N GLN A 5 -6.04 13.85 -4.22
CA GLN A 5 -4.99 13.32 -3.34
C GLN A 5 -5.56 13.06 -1.93
N TRP A 6 -4.98 12.12 -1.22
CA TRP A 6 -5.39 11.77 0.15
C TRP A 6 -5.01 12.82 1.18
N SER A 7 -3.86 13.46 0.98
CA SER A 7 -3.40 14.60 1.78
C SER A 7 -2.63 15.56 0.90
N SER A 8 -2.54 16.83 1.32
CA SER A 8 -1.74 17.82 0.59
C SER A 8 -0.28 17.37 0.50
N LEU A 9 0.32 17.54 -0.69
CA LEU A 9 1.74 17.33 -0.90
C LEU A 9 2.57 18.57 -0.50
N THR A 10 1.91 19.72 -0.31
CA THR A 10 2.57 20.95 0.12
C THR A 10 3.06 20.81 1.56
N GLY A 11 4.33 21.09 1.80
CA GLY A 11 4.94 21.02 3.14
C GLY A 11 5.00 19.62 3.75
N VAL A 12 4.99 18.56 2.92
CA VAL A 12 5.23 17.19 3.41
C VAL A 12 6.70 17.02 3.75
N THR A 13 6.94 16.52 4.96
CA THR A 13 8.27 16.14 5.46
C THR A 13 8.22 14.70 5.95
N GLU A 14 9.37 14.09 6.19
CA GLU A 14 9.44 12.77 6.87
C GLU A 14 8.69 12.79 8.20
N ALA A 15 8.87 13.85 8.99
CA ALA A 15 8.29 13.96 10.33
C ALA A 15 6.76 14.01 10.32
N ASN A 16 6.14 14.71 9.36
CA ASN A 16 4.67 14.89 9.34
C ASN A 16 3.91 13.93 8.40
N ARG A 17 4.63 13.11 7.63
CA ARG A 17 4.00 12.18 6.67
C ARG A 17 3.15 11.13 7.38
N VAL A 18 3.67 10.54 8.44
CA VAL A 18 2.97 9.52 9.24
C VAL A 18 1.65 10.09 9.77
N GLU A 19 1.69 11.29 10.35
CA GLU A 19 0.50 11.97 10.87
C GLU A 19 -0.53 12.25 9.77
N ARG A 20 -0.09 12.75 8.61
CA ARG A 20 -0.98 13.05 7.47
C ARG A 20 -1.66 11.79 6.93
N VAL A 21 -0.93 10.70 6.81
CA VAL A 21 -1.49 9.40 6.41
C VAL A 21 -2.47 8.90 7.46
N ALA A 22 -2.09 8.94 8.73
CA ALA A 22 -2.97 8.53 9.84
C ALA A 22 -4.29 9.32 9.87
N ALA A 23 -4.24 10.62 9.57
CA ALA A 23 -5.44 11.47 9.49
C ALA A 23 -6.34 11.12 8.30
N ALA A 24 -5.78 10.62 7.19
CA ALA A 24 -6.53 10.24 5.99
C ALA A 24 -7.15 8.83 6.06
N LEU A 25 -6.56 7.91 6.83
CA LEU A 25 -7.00 6.52 6.93
C LEU A 25 -8.47 6.35 7.34
N PRO A 26 -9.02 7.08 8.33
CA PRO A 26 -10.43 6.94 8.69
C PRO A 26 -11.38 7.26 7.53
N LEU A 27 -11.07 8.28 6.72
CA LEU A 27 -11.86 8.64 5.55
C LEU A 27 -11.82 7.52 4.50
N LEU A 28 -10.64 6.96 4.21
CA LEU A 28 -10.49 5.82 3.31
C LEU A 28 -11.39 4.67 3.78
N TRP A 29 -11.26 4.26 5.04
CA TRP A 29 -11.99 3.10 5.55
C TRP A 29 -13.50 3.33 5.64
N THR A 30 -13.95 4.52 6.00
CA THR A 30 -15.38 4.86 5.94
C THR A 30 -15.95 4.64 4.54
N ARG A 31 -15.20 5.02 3.49
CA ARG A 31 -15.62 4.82 2.10
C ARG A 31 -15.59 3.36 1.68
N LEU A 32 -14.54 2.63 2.07
CA LEU A 32 -14.40 1.21 1.75
C LEU A 32 -15.47 0.36 2.47
N ASP A 33 -15.72 0.61 3.75
CA ASP A 33 -16.74 -0.09 4.52
C ASP A 33 -18.14 0.12 3.91
N ALA A 34 -18.45 1.35 3.47
CA ALA A 34 -19.71 1.65 2.78
C ALA A 34 -19.81 0.92 1.43
N LEU A 35 -18.73 0.88 0.64
CA LEU A 35 -18.70 0.18 -0.65
C LEU A 35 -18.87 -1.32 -0.47
N VAL A 36 -18.10 -1.92 0.44
CA VAL A 36 -18.17 -3.35 0.76
C VAL A 36 -19.60 -3.75 1.18
N ALA A 37 -20.23 -2.95 2.05
CA ALA A 37 -21.62 -3.18 2.47
C ALA A 37 -22.62 -3.05 1.30
N GLN A 38 -22.45 -2.05 0.44
CA GLN A 38 -23.29 -1.83 -0.74
C GLN A 38 -23.22 -3.02 -1.71
N GLU A 39 -22.04 -3.61 -1.89
CA GLU A 39 -21.83 -4.76 -2.79
C GLU A 39 -22.17 -6.11 -2.14
N GLY A 40 -22.59 -6.13 -0.88
CA GLY A 40 -22.89 -7.36 -0.15
C GLY A 40 -21.65 -8.23 0.13
N LEU A 41 -20.46 -7.63 0.15
CA LEU A 41 -19.18 -8.27 0.41
C LEU A 41 -18.75 -8.12 1.86
N THR A 42 -17.65 -8.76 2.19
CA THR A 42 -16.94 -8.57 3.47
C THR A 42 -15.56 -7.96 3.23
N SER A 43 -14.97 -7.35 4.25
CA SER A 43 -13.61 -6.84 4.13
C SER A 43 -12.58 -7.93 3.81
N ALA A 44 -12.85 -9.18 4.16
CA ALA A 44 -12.01 -10.34 3.81
C ALA A 44 -11.92 -10.61 2.29
N GLU A 45 -12.82 -10.04 1.49
CA GLU A 45 -12.82 -10.14 0.02
C GLU A 45 -12.20 -8.91 -0.64
N LEU A 46 -11.85 -7.89 0.15
CA LEU A 46 -11.32 -6.62 -0.35
C LEU A 46 -9.83 -6.73 -0.68
N ILE A 47 -9.48 -6.28 -1.87
CA ILE A 47 -8.09 -6.07 -2.30
C ILE A 47 -7.86 -4.58 -2.47
N LEU A 48 -6.87 -4.03 -1.78
CA LEU A 48 -6.47 -2.62 -1.93
C LEU A 48 -5.32 -2.52 -2.93
N PHE A 49 -5.52 -1.74 -3.97
CA PHE A 49 -4.47 -1.35 -4.92
C PHE A 49 -4.11 0.12 -4.71
N GLY A 50 -2.83 0.41 -4.56
CA GLY A 50 -2.35 1.77 -4.41
C GLY A 50 -1.06 2.04 -5.19
N PHE A 51 -0.98 3.24 -5.76
CA PHE A 51 0.21 3.79 -6.39
C PHE A 51 0.66 5.04 -5.65
N SER A 52 1.96 5.21 -5.42
CA SER A 52 2.55 6.40 -4.79
C SER A 52 1.90 6.70 -3.44
N GLN A 53 1.17 7.80 -3.28
CA GLN A 53 0.43 8.12 -2.06
C GLN A 53 -0.65 7.06 -1.74
N GLY A 54 -1.29 6.48 -2.77
CA GLY A 54 -2.21 5.36 -2.59
C GLY A 54 -1.54 4.11 -2.02
N ALA A 55 -0.29 3.83 -2.43
CA ALA A 55 0.49 2.74 -1.86
C ALA A 55 0.83 2.97 -0.37
N MET A 56 1.09 4.23 0.02
CA MET A 56 1.26 4.59 1.44
C MET A 56 -0.02 4.29 2.23
N MET A 57 -1.19 4.64 1.68
CA MET A 57 -2.47 4.33 2.30
C MET A 57 -2.70 2.82 2.43
N THR A 58 -2.38 2.04 1.39
CA THR A 58 -2.51 0.58 1.38
C THR A 58 -1.63 -0.08 2.44
N LEU A 59 -0.33 0.25 2.48
CA LEU A 59 0.61 -0.31 3.44
C LEU A 59 0.28 0.12 4.88
N SER A 60 -0.07 1.40 5.08
CA SER A 60 -0.46 1.89 6.39
C SER A 60 -1.76 1.25 6.89
N SER A 61 -2.71 0.96 6.00
CA SER A 61 -3.91 0.20 6.32
C SER A 61 -3.59 -1.20 6.86
N ALA A 62 -2.61 -1.88 6.27
CA ALA A 62 -2.23 -3.23 6.68
C ALA A 62 -1.81 -3.31 8.15
N VAL A 63 -1.11 -2.28 8.66
CA VAL A 63 -0.60 -2.24 10.05
C VAL A 63 -1.57 -1.66 11.06
N THR A 64 -2.80 -1.30 10.66
CA THR A 64 -3.84 -0.81 11.58
C THR A 64 -4.59 -1.92 12.30
N GLY A 65 -4.37 -3.19 11.92
CA GLY A 65 -5.12 -4.33 12.44
C GLY A 65 -6.47 -4.58 11.75
N ARG A 66 -6.76 -3.88 10.64
CA ARG A 66 -7.93 -4.17 9.82
C ARG A 66 -7.74 -5.42 8.96
N ALA A 67 -8.77 -6.25 8.90
CA ALA A 67 -8.80 -7.42 8.03
C ALA A 67 -9.16 -7.01 6.60
N PHE A 68 -8.38 -7.48 5.61
CA PHE A 68 -8.69 -7.46 4.18
C PHE A 68 -7.82 -8.47 3.44
N ALA A 69 -8.20 -8.88 2.23
CA ALA A 69 -7.58 -10.01 1.56
C ALA A 69 -6.12 -9.74 1.17
N ALA A 70 -5.85 -8.64 0.49
CA ALA A 70 -4.51 -8.30 0.02
C ALA A 70 -4.31 -6.80 -0.18
N GLY A 71 -3.08 -6.36 0.01
CA GLY A 71 -2.61 -5.01 -0.34
C GLY A 71 -1.58 -5.07 -1.47
N LEU A 72 -1.82 -4.30 -2.53
CA LEU A 72 -0.94 -4.15 -3.68
C LEU A 72 -0.37 -2.73 -3.68
N ALA A 73 0.91 -2.59 -3.38
CA ALA A 73 1.57 -1.29 -3.21
C ALA A 73 2.63 -1.06 -4.29
N PHE A 74 2.39 -0.07 -5.14
CA PHE A 74 3.25 0.29 -6.26
C PHE A 74 3.94 1.63 -5.99
N SER A 75 5.26 1.66 -6.03
CA SER A 75 6.08 2.88 -5.91
C SER A 75 5.74 3.74 -4.69
N GLY A 76 5.56 3.09 -3.54
CA GLY A 76 5.21 3.74 -2.29
C GLY A 76 6.20 3.46 -1.16
N ARG A 77 5.82 3.86 0.03
CA ARG A 77 6.53 3.63 1.29
C ARG A 77 5.56 3.31 2.42
N LEU A 78 6.03 2.69 3.48
CA LEU A 78 5.25 2.57 4.70
C LEU A 78 5.32 3.91 5.47
N ALA A 79 4.16 4.47 5.76
CA ALA A 79 4.01 5.73 6.48
C ALA A 79 3.18 5.55 7.77
N ALA A 80 3.48 4.48 8.50
CA ALA A 80 2.88 4.16 9.79
C ALA A 80 3.84 3.30 10.62
N PRO A 81 3.75 3.32 11.95
CA PRO A 81 4.49 2.39 12.79
C PRO A 81 4.10 0.94 12.48
N VAL A 82 5.11 0.09 12.35
CA VAL A 82 4.87 -1.35 12.12
C VAL A 82 4.28 -1.97 13.39
N LYS A 83 3.18 -2.69 13.22
CA LYS A 83 2.57 -3.54 14.25
C LYS A 83 2.55 -4.97 13.75
N PRO A 84 2.66 -5.97 14.62
CA PRO A 84 2.53 -7.37 14.23
C PRO A 84 1.18 -7.64 13.56
N PRO A 85 1.11 -8.60 12.61
CA PRO A 85 -0.14 -9.00 12.00
C PRO A 85 -1.09 -9.62 13.04
N VAL A 86 -2.38 -9.44 12.80
CA VAL A 86 -3.47 -10.07 13.57
C VAL A 86 -4.24 -11.03 12.66
N PRO A 87 -5.10 -11.91 13.18
CA PRO A 87 -5.96 -12.74 12.34
C PRO A 87 -6.72 -11.90 11.30
N GLY A 88 -6.62 -12.29 10.02
CA GLY A 88 -7.21 -11.54 8.91
C GLY A 88 -6.35 -10.40 8.36
N SER A 89 -5.13 -10.19 8.87
CA SER A 89 -4.18 -9.25 8.25
C SER A 89 -3.88 -9.64 6.80
N PRO A 90 -3.77 -8.64 5.89
CA PRO A 90 -3.60 -8.90 4.46
C PRO A 90 -2.24 -9.51 4.15
N ARG A 91 -2.19 -10.28 3.08
CA ARG A 91 -0.93 -10.54 2.39
C ARG A 91 -0.58 -9.33 1.50
N LEU A 92 0.70 -9.08 1.29
CA LEU A 92 1.17 -7.84 0.67
C LEU A 92 2.02 -8.12 -0.57
N PHE A 93 1.73 -7.40 -1.64
CA PHE A 93 2.56 -7.31 -2.82
C PHE A 93 3.12 -5.89 -2.91
N ILE A 94 4.43 -5.76 -2.91
CA ILE A 94 5.13 -4.47 -2.99
C ILE A 94 6.02 -4.49 -4.21
N THR A 95 5.94 -3.47 -5.05
CA THR A 95 6.79 -3.34 -6.24
C THR A 95 7.25 -1.92 -6.47
N HIS A 96 8.48 -1.78 -7.00
CA HIS A 96 9.12 -0.47 -7.17
C HIS A 96 10.01 -0.44 -8.41
N GLY A 97 10.03 0.72 -9.08
CA GLY A 97 11.03 1.02 -10.10
C GLY A 97 12.36 1.42 -9.46
N LEU A 98 13.47 0.82 -9.90
CA LEU A 98 14.80 1.12 -9.31
C LEU A 98 15.30 2.55 -9.61
N GLN A 99 14.78 3.20 -10.65
CA GLN A 99 15.11 4.58 -11.03
C GLN A 99 14.01 5.58 -10.61
N ASP A 100 13.18 5.22 -9.63
CA ASP A 100 12.18 6.14 -9.09
C ASP A 100 12.85 7.30 -8.35
N THR A 101 12.68 8.51 -8.89
CA THR A 101 13.23 9.75 -8.34
C THR A 101 12.22 10.52 -7.48
N ILE A 102 10.97 10.08 -7.41
CA ILE A 102 9.89 10.71 -6.63
C ILE A 102 9.75 10.03 -5.28
N VAL A 103 9.65 8.70 -5.29
CA VAL A 103 9.70 7.87 -4.08
C VAL A 103 10.86 6.90 -4.26
N PRO A 104 11.96 7.06 -3.52
CA PRO A 104 13.12 6.19 -3.67
C PRO A 104 12.78 4.70 -3.51
N ALA A 105 13.33 3.84 -4.35
CA ALA A 105 13.12 2.40 -4.28
C ALA A 105 13.53 1.80 -2.92
N ALA A 106 14.51 2.43 -2.26
CA ALA A 106 14.92 2.07 -0.89
C ALA A 106 13.79 2.15 0.13
N ASP A 107 12.78 2.99 -0.08
CA ASP A 107 11.62 3.07 0.81
C ASP A 107 10.70 1.86 0.65
N GLY A 108 10.51 1.36 -0.58
CA GLY A 108 9.77 0.13 -0.85
C GLY A 108 10.49 -1.10 -0.29
N ASP A 109 11.81 -1.16 -0.46
CA ASP A 109 12.65 -2.22 0.08
C ASP A 109 12.61 -2.24 1.63
N ARG A 110 12.72 -1.07 2.27
CA ARG A 110 12.60 -0.93 3.72
C ARG A 110 11.22 -1.41 4.20
N ALA A 111 10.14 -0.97 3.56
CA ALA A 111 8.79 -1.39 3.91
C ALA A 111 8.62 -2.91 3.81
N ALA A 112 9.12 -3.53 2.73
CA ALA A 112 9.05 -4.97 2.53
C ALA A 112 9.80 -5.73 3.63
N ARG A 113 11.01 -5.29 3.98
CA ARG A 113 11.81 -5.90 5.06
C ARG A 113 11.15 -5.77 6.43
N GLU A 114 10.74 -4.57 6.81
CA GLU A 114 10.13 -4.31 8.12
C GLU A 114 8.84 -5.10 8.30
N LEU A 115 7.99 -5.16 7.28
CA LEU A 115 6.74 -5.92 7.31
C LEU A 115 6.99 -7.45 7.35
N THR A 116 7.99 -7.94 6.62
CA THR A 116 8.38 -9.36 6.67
C THR A 116 8.91 -9.73 8.07
N VAL A 117 9.77 -8.91 8.65
CA VAL A 117 10.29 -9.13 10.02
C VAL A 117 9.16 -9.11 11.04
N ALA A 118 8.16 -8.26 10.86
CA ALA A 118 6.99 -8.21 11.74
C ALA A 118 6.05 -9.42 11.58
N GLY A 119 6.21 -10.26 10.55
CA GLY A 119 5.44 -11.49 10.35
C GLY A 119 4.38 -11.43 9.24
N TYR A 120 4.31 -10.34 8.46
CA TYR A 120 3.43 -10.28 7.29
C TYR A 120 3.91 -11.18 6.15
N LYS A 121 2.96 -11.72 5.37
CA LYS A 121 3.27 -12.41 4.11
C LYS A 121 3.52 -11.36 3.03
N VAL A 122 4.78 -11.12 2.69
CA VAL A 122 5.19 -10.10 1.72
C VAL A 122 5.82 -10.74 0.49
N THR A 123 5.36 -10.33 -0.69
CA THR A 123 6.04 -10.54 -1.97
C THR A 123 6.59 -9.20 -2.44
N TYR A 124 7.89 -9.10 -2.66
CA TYR A 124 8.55 -7.88 -3.09
C TYR A 124 9.28 -8.07 -4.41
N GLY A 125 9.17 -7.10 -5.30
CA GLY A 125 9.88 -7.10 -6.57
C GLY A 125 10.22 -5.70 -7.05
N THR A 126 11.31 -5.59 -7.83
CA THR A 126 11.76 -4.34 -8.42
C THR A 126 11.89 -4.46 -9.93
N VAL A 127 11.82 -3.32 -10.63
CA VAL A 127 11.99 -3.23 -12.07
C VAL A 127 13.16 -2.30 -12.40
N ALA A 128 14.20 -2.84 -13.02
CA ALA A 128 15.34 -2.05 -13.48
C ALA A 128 14.92 -1.11 -14.62
N GLY A 129 15.50 0.08 -14.67
CA GLY A 129 15.21 1.09 -15.70
C GLY A 129 13.86 1.82 -15.50
N LEU A 130 13.06 1.44 -14.52
CA LEU A 130 11.74 2.02 -14.29
C LEU A 130 11.80 3.16 -13.28
N GLY A 131 11.21 4.31 -13.64
CA GLY A 131 10.99 5.47 -12.76
C GLY A 131 9.67 5.37 -11.98
N HIS A 132 9.08 6.55 -11.66
CA HIS A 132 7.83 6.66 -10.90
C HIS A 132 6.60 6.41 -11.78
N THR A 133 6.39 5.17 -12.19
CA THR A 133 5.26 4.74 -13.03
C THR A 133 4.97 3.25 -12.85
N ILE A 134 3.93 2.76 -13.50
CA ILE A 134 3.52 1.35 -13.51
C ILE A 134 3.68 0.82 -14.93
N VAL A 135 4.20 -0.40 -15.06
CA VAL A 135 4.33 -1.12 -16.33
C VAL A 135 3.62 -2.46 -16.27
N LEU A 136 3.28 -2.99 -17.45
CA LEU A 136 2.52 -4.24 -17.58
C LEU A 136 3.12 -5.42 -16.81
N PRO A 137 4.44 -5.68 -16.83
CA PRO A 137 5.02 -6.80 -16.05
C PRO A 137 4.71 -6.74 -14.53
N GLN A 138 4.64 -5.52 -13.95
CA GLN A 138 4.26 -5.36 -12.55
C GLN A 138 2.79 -5.73 -12.31
N LEU A 139 1.89 -5.36 -13.23
CA LEU A 139 0.47 -5.71 -13.15
C LEU A 139 0.26 -7.22 -13.32
N GLU A 140 0.97 -7.85 -14.23
CA GLU A 140 0.94 -9.31 -14.42
C GLU A 140 1.42 -10.05 -13.17
N ALA A 141 2.50 -9.58 -12.54
CA ALA A 141 3.00 -10.13 -11.28
C ALA A 141 1.98 -9.96 -10.14
N ALA A 142 1.31 -8.81 -10.05
CA ALA A 142 0.27 -8.56 -9.07
C ALA A 142 -0.96 -9.48 -9.29
N VAL A 143 -1.39 -9.68 -10.54
CA VAL A 143 -2.48 -10.62 -10.88
C VAL A 143 -2.10 -12.05 -10.49
N LYS A 144 -0.88 -12.48 -10.79
CA LYS A 144 -0.36 -13.79 -10.38
C LYS A 144 -0.36 -13.94 -8.86
N PHE A 145 0.07 -12.91 -8.13
CA PHE A 145 0.03 -12.87 -6.68
C PHE A 145 -1.40 -13.01 -6.14
N ILE A 146 -2.37 -12.32 -6.73
CA ILE A 146 -3.78 -12.41 -6.31
C ILE A 146 -4.30 -13.84 -6.49
N LYS A 147 -4.02 -14.46 -7.63
CA LYS A 147 -4.49 -15.82 -7.97
C LYS A 147 -3.84 -16.94 -7.15
N ALA A 148 -2.67 -16.70 -6.58
CA ALA A 148 -1.92 -17.70 -5.78
C ALA A 148 -2.38 -17.79 -4.31
N GLY A 149 -3.27 -16.94 -3.87
CA GLY A 149 -3.83 -16.90 -2.52
C GLY A 149 -5.31 -17.02 -2.57
#